data_4e7979b7322b125bc79e02d24dddf4cf
#
_entry.id   4e7979b7322b125bc79e02d24dddf4cf
#
_cell.length_a   1.000
_cell.length_b   1.000
_cell.length_c   1.000
_cell.angle_alpha   90.00
_cell.angle_beta   90.00
_cell.angle_gamma   90.00
#
_symmetry.space_group_name_H-M   'P 1'
#
loop_
_entity.id
_entity.type
_entity.pdbx_description
1 polymer ?
#
loop_
_entity_poly.entity_id
_entity_poly.type
_entity_poly.pdbx_seq_one_letter_code
_entity_poly.pdbx_strand_id
1 'polypeptide(L)'
;DWVIVVTEGALDWLTREELQALLAHEMSHLHEGDTRINMQLAGMVAGLEMLHNYGDMLRNFGKADKVEQTPAVAVLAWVPGQVIMAVGWLGWMAGRLLQAAVAREREWLADARAVQWTRSRDGLGGVLRKVLAQKLEGTAITLHGWQGVFSHMMLIDEQAQARWLDSHPPLEARIAALSDTVSNASE
;
A
#
# COMPACT_ATOMS: atom_id res chain seq x y z
N ASP A 1 -21.94 2.92 -7.88
CA ASP A 1 -21.55 2.20 -9.10
C ASP A 1 -20.06 1.97 -9.08
N TRP A 2 -19.64 0.76 -9.45
CA TRP A 2 -18.23 0.39 -9.52
C TRP A 2 -17.77 0.41 -10.97
N VAL A 3 -16.56 0.86 -11.23
CA VAL A 3 -15.95 0.90 -12.56
C VAL A 3 -14.56 0.28 -12.48
N ILE A 4 -14.29 -0.70 -13.31
CA ILE A 4 -12.95 -1.27 -13.50
C ILE A 4 -12.41 -0.71 -14.81
N VAL A 5 -11.24 -0.10 -14.75
CA VAL A 5 -10.56 0.46 -15.93
C VAL A 5 -9.38 -0.46 -16.26
N VAL A 6 -9.30 -0.89 -17.53
CA VAL A 6 -8.20 -1.72 -18.03
C VAL A 6 -7.42 -0.90 -19.03
N THR A 7 -6.08 -0.90 -18.92
CA THR A 7 -5.22 -0.18 -19.85
C THR A 7 -5.13 -0.94 -21.17
N GLU A 8 -4.92 -0.21 -22.29
CA GLU A 8 -4.71 -0.82 -23.61
C GLU A 8 -3.52 -1.78 -23.60
N GLY A 9 -2.41 -1.40 -22.94
CA GLY A 9 -1.25 -2.26 -22.81
C GLY A 9 -1.54 -3.59 -22.10
N ALA A 10 -2.44 -3.61 -21.09
CA ALA A 10 -2.85 -4.85 -20.46
C ALA A 10 -3.68 -5.73 -21.41
N LEU A 11 -4.53 -5.12 -22.25
CA LEU A 11 -5.30 -5.85 -23.25
C LEU A 11 -4.43 -6.47 -24.35
N ASP A 12 -3.36 -5.79 -24.73
CA ASP A 12 -2.45 -6.26 -25.78
C ASP A 12 -1.47 -7.33 -25.28
N TRP A 13 -1.09 -7.25 -24.00
CA TRP A 13 -0.01 -8.08 -23.44
C TRP A 13 -0.48 -9.33 -22.73
N LEU A 14 -1.70 -9.30 -22.12
CA LEU A 14 -2.24 -10.41 -21.39
C LEU A 14 -3.11 -11.31 -22.29
N THR A 15 -2.99 -12.61 -22.08
CA THR A 15 -3.94 -13.55 -22.65
C THR A 15 -5.33 -13.38 -22.03
N ARG A 16 -6.36 -13.92 -22.65
CA ARG A 16 -7.73 -13.88 -22.11
C ARG A 16 -7.81 -14.48 -20.70
N GLU A 17 -7.11 -15.57 -20.44
CA GLU A 17 -7.09 -16.25 -19.14
C GLU A 17 -6.40 -15.41 -18.08
N GLU A 18 -5.26 -14.82 -18.42
CA GLU A 18 -4.52 -13.89 -17.56
C GLU A 18 -5.34 -12.64 -17.23
N LEU A 19 -5.98 -12.04 -18.24
CA LEU A 19 -6.84 -10.88 -18.03
C LEU A 19 -8.05 -11.23 -17.14
N GLN A 20 -8.65 -12.38 -17.35
CA GLN A 20 -9.76 -12.84 -16.52
C GLN A 20 -9.32 -13.04 -15.05
N ALA A 21 -8.14 -13.59 -14.83
CA ALA A 21 -7.60 -13.78 -13.49
C ALA A 21 -7.26 -12.43 -12.81
N LEU A 22 -6.69 -11.49 -13.57
CA LEU A 22 -6.42 -10.13 -13.08
C LEU A 22 -7.73 -9.42 -12.70
N LEU A 23 -8.74 -9.47 -13.56
CA LEU A 23 -10.05 -8.88 -13.26
C LEU A 23 -10.72 -9.53 -12.03
N ALA A 24 -10.59 -10.84 -11.87
CA ALA A 24 -11.09 -11.54 -10.68
C ALA A 24 -10.37 -11.09 -9.40
N HIS A 25 -9.06 -10.84 -9.47
CA HIS A 25 -8.28 -10.27 -8.38
C HIS A 25 -8.79 -8.87 -8.00
N GLU A 26 -8.95 -7.96 -8.95
CA GLU A 26 -9.49 -6.61 -8.72
C GLU A 26 -10.92 -6.63 -8.18
N MET A 27 -11.75 -7.53 -8.72
CA MET A 27 -13.12 -7.70 -8.21
C MET A 27 -13.16 -8.20 -6.77
N SER A 28 -12.15 -8.96 -6.33
CA SER A 28 -12.04 -9.39 -4.93
C SER A 28 -11.89 -8.19 -4.00
N HIS A 29 -11.04 -7.23 -4.32
CA HIS A 29 -10.88 -6.00 -3.53
C HIS A 29 -12.19 -5.22 -3.40
N LEU A 30 -12.97 -5.16 -4.49
CA LEU A 30 -14.30 -4.52 -4.46
C LEU A 30 -15.28 -5.31 -3.58
N HIS A 31 -15.29 -6.62 -3.70
CA HIS A 31 -16.20 -7.50 -2.95
C HIS A 31 -15.93 -7.44 -1.44
N GLU A 32 -14.66 -7.44 -1.04
CA GLU A 32 -14.25 -7.41 0.36
C GLU A 32 -14.29 -5.99 0.97
N GLY A 33 -14.54 -4.96 0.15
CA GLY A 33 -14.65 -3.57 0.62
C GLY A 33 -13.31 -2.94 1.05
N ASP A 34 -12.22 -3.33 0.40
CA ASP A 34 -10.86 -2.92 0.71
C ASP A 34 -10.67 -1.41 0.69
N THR A 35 -11.32 -0.73 -0.24
CA THR A 35 -11.29 0.74 -0.31
C THR A 35 -11.73 1.38 1.00
N ARG A 36 -12.80 0.85 1.63
CA ARG A 36 -13.29 1.38 2.92
C ARG A 36 -12.27 1.17 4.04
N ILE A 37 -11.67 -0.02 4.11
CA ILE A 37 -10.66 -0.35 5.13
C ILE A 37 -9.43 0.53 4.95
N ASN A 38 -8.94 0.67 3.72
CA ASN A 38 -7.80 1.50 3.40
C ASN A 38 -8.05 2.98 3.73
N MET A 39 -9.23 3.51 3.44
CA MET A 39 -9.60 4.89 3.81
C MET A 39 -9.65 5.09 5.33
N GLN A 40 -10.17 4.13 6.08
CA GLN A 40 -10.19 4.19 7.55
C GLN A 40 -8.77 4.18 8.13
N LEU A 41 -7.91 3.27 7.65
CA LEU A 41 -6.52 3.20 8.09
C LEU A 41 -5.74 4.47 7.71
N ALA A 42 -5.93 4.98 6.49
CA ALA A 42 -5.32 6.23 6.06
C ALA A 42 -5.75 7.42 6.94
N GLY A 43 -7.03 7.50 7.29
CA GLY A 43 -7.55 8.53 8.20
C GLY A 43 -6.94 8.43 9.59
N MET A 44 -6.77 7.22 10.13
CA MET A 44 -6.10 7.01 11.43
C MET A 44 -4.64 7.46 11.38
N VAL A 45 -3.89 7.06 10.34
CA VAL A 45 -2.49 7.45 10.17
C VAL A 45 -2.35 8.96 10.02
N ALA A 46 -3.21 9.60 9.22
CA ALA A 46 -3.23 11.05 9.06
C ALA A 46 -3.53 11.77 10.40
N GLY A 47 -4.45 11.25 11.21
CA GLY A 47 -4.74 11.80 12.55
C GLY A 47 -3.53 11.75 13.48
N LEU A 48 -2.76 10.65 13.46
CA LEU A 48 -1.53 10.51 14.24
C LEU A 48 -0.40 11.42 13.74
N GLU A 49 -0.31 11.63 12.43
CA GLU A 49 0.59 12.60 11.83
C GLU A 49 0.24 14.04 12.24
N MET A 50 -1.04 14.39 12.26
CA MET A 50 -1.49 15.69 12.78
C MET A 50 -1.11 15.89 14.24
N LEU A 51 -1.20 14.86 15.07
CA LEU A 51 -0.76 14.92 16.47
C LEU A 51 0.74 15.18 16.57
N HIS A 52 1.56 14.51 15.75
CA HIS A 52 3.00 14.76 15.65
C HIS A 52 3.30 16.22 15.28
N ASN A 53 2.65 16.71 14.21
CA ASN A 53 2.84 18.06 13.71
C ASN A 53 2.39 19.12 14.73
N TYR A 54 1.33 18.86 15.50
CA TYR A 54 0.89 19.71 16.59
C TYR A 54 1.94 19.77 17.70
N GLY A 55 2.53 18.64 18.07
CA GLY A 55 3.63 18.59 19.05
C GLY A 55 4.85 19.38 18.57
N ASP A 56 5.19 19.29 17.29
CA ASP A 56 6.28 20.08 16.71
C ASP A 56 5.98 21.58 16.71
N MET A 57 4.76 21.97 16.37
CA MET A 57 4.30 23.35 16.45
C MET A 57 4.42 23.89 17.88
N LEU A 58 3.95 23.13 18.86
CA LEU A 58 4.01 23.52 20.28
C LEU A 58 5.46 23.64 20.76
N ARG A 59 6.32 22.70 20.39
CA ARG A 59 7.76 22.73 20.68
C ARG A 59 8.46 23.99 20.13
N ASN A 60 8.06 24.42 18.94
CA ASN A 60 8.67 25.57 18.26
C ASN A 60 7.96 26.89 18.57
N PHE A 61 6.91 26.88 19.38
CA PHE A 61 6.10 28.06 19.72
C PHE A 61 6.91 29.21 20.31
N GLY A 62 7.95 28.90 21.12
CA GLY A 62 8.83 29.91 21.72
C GLY A 62 9.98 30.39 20.83
N LYS A 63 10.14 29.84 19.59
CA LYS A 63 11.21 30.20 18.66
C LYS A 63 10.80 31.22 17.60
N ALA A 64 9.53 31.62 17.60
CA ALA A 64 9.06 32.61 16.63
C ALA A 64 9.65 33.99 16.97
N ASP A 65 10.44 34.56 16.05
CA ASP A 65 11.22 35.80 16.16
C ASP A 65 10.42 37.08 16.52
N LYS A 66 9.14 36.97 16.78
CA LYS A 66 8.21 38.10 16.96
C LYS A 66 7.54 38.19 18.33
N VAL A 67 7.78 37.22 19.21
CA VAL A 67 7.14 37.23 20.55
C VAL A 67 8.27 37.21 21.60
N GLU A 68 8.42 38.30 22.30
CA GLU A 68 9.31 38.42 23.47
C GLU A 68 8.73 37.59 24.63
N GLN A 69 8.92 36.25 24.53
CA GLN A 69 8.43 35.33 25.54
C GLN A 69 9.46 35.15 26.65
N THR A 70 8.98 35.10 27.90
CA THR A 70 9.87 34.76 29.01
C THR A 70 10.39 33.31 28.84
N PRO A 71 11.66 33.02 29.18
CA PRO A 71 12.24 31.68 29.06
C PRO A 71 11.40 30.58 29.71
N ALA A 72 10.69 30.92 30.77
CA ALA A 72 9.80 29.98 31.45
C ALA A 72 8.63 29.52 30.60
N VAL A 73 7.99 30.39 29.83
CA VAL A 73 6.87 30.04 28.92
C VAL A 73 7.36 29.17 27.77
N ALA A 74 8.55 29.45 27.23
CA ALA A 74 9.16 28.65 26.17
C ALA A 74 9.44 27.20 26.64
N VAL A 75 9.99 27.02 27.84
CA VAL A 75 10.23 25.70 28.44
C VAL A 75 8.92 24.96 28.75
N LEU A 76 7.92 25.68 29.27
CA LEU A 76 6.61 25.11 29.59
C LEU A 76 5.88 24.56 28.36
N ALA A 77 6.07 25.18 27.20
CA ALA A 77 5.52 24.70 25.93
C ALA A 77 6.40 23.60 25.28
N TRP A 78 7.73 23.68 25.44
CA TRP A 78 8.66 22.77 24.82
C TRP A 78 8.53 21.33 25.32
N VAL A 79 8.44 21.11 26.64
CA VAL A 79 8.36 19.77 27.24
C VAL A 79 7.10 19.01 26.79
N PRO A 80 5.88 19.54 26.93
CA PRO A 80 4.70 18.85 26.42
C PRO A 80 4.72 18.70 24.91
N GLY A 81 5.28 19.66 24.15
CA GLY A 81 5.47 19.56 22.71
C GLY A 81 6.29 18.34 22.32
N GLN A 82 7.41 18.07 23.02
CA GLN A 82 8.23 16.87 22.80
C GLN A 82 7.48 15.57 23.07
N VAL A 83 6.72 15.51 24.16
CA VAL A 83 5.93 14.33 24.52
C VAL A 83 4.86 14.04 23.47
N ILE A 84 4.08 15.07 23.09
CA ILE A 84 3.04 14.93 22.08
C ILE A 84 3.62 14.52 20.71
N MET A 85 4.73 15.15 20.31
CA MET A 85 5.43 14.82 19.08
C MET A 85 5.92 13.37 19.07
N ALA A 86 6.52 12.89 20.18
CA ALA A 86 7.01 11.53 20.30
C ALA A 86 5.87 10.51 20.25
N VAL A 87 4.77 10.76 20.96
CA VAL A 87 3.57 9.90 20.93
C VAL A 87 2.96 9.87 19.54
N GLY A 88 2.82 11.03 18.89
CA GLY A 88 2.32 11.13 17.52
C GLY A 88 3.20 10.38 16.52
N TRP A 89 4.53 10.48 16.64
CA TRP A 89 5.48 9.77 15.79
C TRP A 89 5.41 8.25 15.97
N LEU A 90 5.40 7.77 17.20
CA LEU A 90 5.26 6.34 17.50
C LEU A 90 3.92 5.79 16.98
N GLY A 91 2.84 6.52 17.18
CA GLY A 91 1.53 6.15 16.67
C GLY A 91 1.48 6.14 15.15
N TRP A 92 2.03 7.15 14.50
CA TRP A 92 2.15 7.21 13.04
C TRP A 92 2.93 6.01 12.49
N MET A 93 4.08 5.69 13.09
CA MET A 93 4.90 4.54 12.70
C MET A 93 4.13 3.22 12.85
N ALA A 94 3.50 3.00 14.02
CA ALA A 94 2.68 1.81 14.28
C ALA A 94 1.50 1.72 13.29
N GLY A 95 0.86 2.84 12.99
CA GLY A 95 -0.23 2.92 12.02
C GLY A 95 0.22 2.57 10.60
N ARG A 96 1.39 3.04 10.17
CA ARG A 96 1.98 2.68 8.87
C ARG A 96 2.33 1.20 8.77
N LEU A 97 2.88 0.62 9.84
CA LEU A 97 3.16 -0.82 9.90
C LEU A 97 1.88 -1.66 9.82
N LEU A 98 0.85 -1.26 10.57
CA LEU A 98 -0.44 -1.93 10.53
C LEU A 98 -1.07 -1.83 9.14
N GLN A 99 -1.04 -0.64 8.53
CA GLN A 99 -1.55 -0.43 7.16
C GLN A 99 -0.86 -1.35 6.16
N ALA A 100 0.48 -1.45 6.21
CA ALA A 100 1.25 -2.34 5.34
C ALA A 100 0.95 -3.82 5.61
N ALA A 101 0.77 -4.22 6.87
CA ALA A 101 0.43 -5.60 7.23
C ALA A 101 -0.96 -5.98 6.71
N VAL A 102 -1.96 -5.13 6.94
CA VAL A 102 -3.33 -5.35 6.45
C VAL A 102 -3.36 -5.41 4.92
N ALA A 103 -2.66 -4.49 4.24
CA ALA A 103 -2.59 -4.50 2.78
C ALA A 103 -2.03 -5.82 2.24
N ARG A 104 -0.94 -6.35 2.83
CA ARG A 104 -0.36 -7.65 2.43
C ARG A 104 -1.33 -8.82 2.61
N GLU A 105 -2.04 -8.87 3.74
CA GLU A 105 -3.04 -9.94 3.97
C GLU A 105 -4.20 -9.85 2.96
N ARG A 106 -4.60 -8.64 2.57
CA ARG A 106 -5.64 -8.41 1.55
C ARG A 106 -5.19 -8.89 0.16
N GLU A 107 -3.93 -8.70 -0.19
CA GLU A 107 -3.35 -9.23 -1.44
C GLU A 107 -3.40 -10.77 -1.49
N TRP A 108 -3.04 -11.44 -0.38
CA TRP A 108 -3.13 -12.90 -0.30
C TRP A 108 -4.57 -13.39 -0.45
N LEU A 109 -5.51 -12.69 0.17
CA LEU A 109 -6.93 -13.02 0.05
C LEU A 109 -7.43 -12.82 -1.38
N ALA A 110 -7.03 -11.71 -2.04
CA ALA A 110 -7.43 -11.42 -3.42
C ALA A 110 -6.86 -12.45 -4.39
N ASP A 111 -5.61 -12.89 -4.21
CA ASP A 111 -5.01 -13.97 -5.00
C ASP A 111 -5.78 -15.29 -4.84
N ALA A 112 -6.09 -15.67 -3.60
CA ALA A 112 -6.86 -16.88 -3.31
C ALA A 112 -8.27 -16.81 -3.93
N ARG A 113 -8.95 -15.66 -3.86
CA ARG A 113 -10.26 -15.43 -4.45
C ARG A 113 -10.23 -15.48 -5.99
N ALA A 114 -9.20 -14.86 -6.60
CA ALA A 114 -9.01 -14.90 -8.03
C ALA A 114 -8.91 -16.34 -8.54
N VAL A 115 -8.09 -17.16 -7.88
CA VAL A 115 -7.97 -18.60 -8.18
C VAL A 115 -9.30 -19.34 -7.96
N GLN A 116 -9.99 -19.07 -6.87
CA GLN A 116 -11.28 -19.70 -6.56
C GLN A 116 -12.34 -19.40 -7.63
N TRP A 117 -12.44 -18.16 -8.08
CA TRP A 117 -13.46 -17.73 -9.04
C TRP A 117 -13.15 -18.15 -10.47
N THR A 118 -11.87 -18.07 -10.86
CA THR A 118 -11.43 -18.51 -12.21
C THR A 118 -11.22 -20.01 -12.31
N ARG A 119 -11.06 -20.70 -11.18
CA ARG A 119 -10.64 -22.12 -11.10
C ARG A 119 -9.32 -22.40 -11.84
N SER A 120 -8.51 -21.36 -12.05
CA SER A 120 -7.21 -21.46 -12.69
C SER A 120 -6.17 -20.69 -11.87
N ARG A 121 -5.02 -21.32 -11.63
CA ARG A 121 -3.85 -20.70 -11.02
C ARG A 121 -2.92 -20.13 -12.08
N ASP A 122 -2.94 -20.74 -13.27
CA ASP A 122 -2.03 -20.41 -14.35
C ASP A 122 -2.29 -19.00 -14.88
N GLY A 123 -3.54 -18.57 -14.92
CA GLY A 123 -3.91 -17.22 -15.32
C GLY A 123 -3.25 -16.15 -14.45
N LEU A 124 -3.49 -16.19 -13.14
CA LEU A 124 -2.89 -15.22 -12.21
C LEU A 124 -1.36 -15.39 -12.12
N GLY A 125 -0.87 -16.64 -12.05
CA GLY A 125 0.55 -16.94 -12.06
C GLY A 125 1.24 -16.44 -13.32
N GLY A 126 0.59 -16.49 -14.47
CA GLY A 126 1.06 -15.92 -15.74
C GLY A 126 1.25 -14.41 -15.66
N VAL A 127 0.24 -13.69 -15.15
CA VAL A 127 0.32 -12.24 -14.93
C VAL A 127 1.51 -11.89 -14.03
N LEU A 128 1.61 -12.52 -12.86
CA LEU A 128 2.67 -12.22 -11.89
C LEU A 128 4.08 -12.52 -12.46
N ARG A 129 4.25 -13.62 -13.20
CA ARG A 129 5.52 -13.93 -13.87
C ARG A 129 5.89 -12.90 -14.94
N LYS A 130 4.93 -12.45 -15.74
CA LYS A 130 5.15 -11.40 -16.75
C LYS A 130 5.56 -10.08 -16.09
N VAL A 131 4.86 -9.67 -15.03
CA VAL A 131 5.19 -8.46 -14.26
C VAL A 131 6.58 -8.56 -13.63
N LEU A 132 6.94 -9.72 -13.06
CA LEU A 132 8.27 -9.94 -12.51
C LEU A 132 9.37 -9.86 -13.57
N ALA A 133 9.18 -10.49 -14.74
CA ALA A 133 10.12 -10.44 -15.85
C ALA A 133 10.34 -8.99 -16.31
N GLN A 134 9.28 -8.22 -16.49
CA GLN A 134 9.36 -6.82 -16.88
C GLN A 134 10.10 -5.95 -15.84
N LYS A 135 9.84 -6.19 -14.55
CA LYS A 135 10.54 -5.50 -13.45
C LYS A 135 12.05 -5.81 -13.46
N LEU A 136 12.43 -7.04 -13.77
CA LEU A 136 13.85 -7.45 -13.86
C LEU A 136 14.55 -6.89 -15.11
N GLU A 137 13.84 -6.73 -16.22
CA GLU A 137 14.38 -6.14 -17.45
C GLU A 137 14.56 -4.62 -17.37
N GLY A 138 14.13 -3.98 -16.30
CA GLY A 138 14.25 -2.53 -16.10
C GLY A 138 13.41 -1.70 -17.08
N THR A 139 12.52 -2.35 -17.82
CA THR A 139 11.62 -1.69 -18.78
C THR A 139 10.40 -1.17 -18.00
N ALA A 140 10.62 -0.18 -17.15
CA ALA A 140 9.52 0.50 -16.50
C ALA A 140 8.63 1.17 -17.55
N ILE A 141 7.38 0.75 -17.63
CA ILE A 141 6.37 1.48 -18.43
C ILE A 141 6.19 2.85 -17.79
N THR A 142 6.89 3.85 -18.30
CA THR A 142 6.76 5.24 -17.87
C THR A 142 5.39 5.75 -18.33
N LEU A 143 4.39 5.62 -17.49
CA LEU A 143 3.09 6.28 -17.66
C LEU A 143 3.26 7.76 -17.35
N HIS A 144 3.60 8.56 -18.38
CA HIS A 144 3.79 10.00 -18.25
C HIS A 144 2.51 10.68 -17.72
N GLY A 145 2.61 11.37 -16.62
CA GLY A 145 1.69 12.44 -16.20
C GLY A 145 0.70 12.13 -15.06
N TRP A 146 0.33 10.87 -14.78
CA TRP A 146 -0.70 10.53 -13.78
C TRP A 146 -0.22 9.56 -12.68
N GLN A 147 1.06 9.26 -12.66
CA GLN A 147 1.70 8.25 -11.79
C GLN A 147 1.48 8.48 -10.29
N GLY A 148 1.49 9.73 -9.83
CA GLY A 148 1.36 10.05 -8.42
C GLY A 148 -0.05 9.88 -7.83
N VAL A 149 -1.09 9.92 -8.68
CA VAL A 149 -2.49 9.87 -8.21
C VAL A 149 -3.01 8.44 -8.13
N PHE A 150 -2.53 7.54 -9.00
CA PHE A 150 -3.01 6.17 -9.12
C PHE A 150 -1.97 5.09 -8.80
N SER A 151 -0.79 5.46 -8.32
CA SER A 151 0.29 4.51 -7.99
C SER A 151 -0.16 3.40 -7.03
N HIS A 152 -1.01 3.74 -6.06
CA HIS A 152 -1.57 2.78 -5.11
C HIS A 152 -2.65 1.85 -5.70
N MET A 153 -3.12 2.13 -6.91
CA MET A 153 -4.09 1.30 -7.65
C MET A 153 -3.42 0.49 -8.76
N MET A 154 -2.11 0.63 -8.95
CA MET A 154 -1.37 -0.10 -9.98
C MET A 154 -0.68 -1.32 -9.37
N LEU A 155 -0.73 -2.42 -10.10
CA LEU A 155 -0.04 -3.68 -9.76
C LEU A 155 1.50 -3.49 -9.70
N ILE A 156 2.01 -2.40 -10.30
CA ILE A 156 3.43 -2.06 -10.37
C ILE A 156 3.63 -0.72 -9.64
N ASP A 157 4.18 -0.77 -8.42
CA ASP A 157 4.65 0.41 -7.70
C ASP A 157 6.15 0.61 -7.99
N GLU A 158 6.49 1.71 -8.68
CA GLU A 158 7.89 2.05 -9.02
C GLU A 158 8.68 2.64 -7.86
N GLN A 159 7.99 3.12 -6.82
CA GLN A 159 8.66 3.73 -5.66
C GLN A 159 8.87 2.70 -4.58
N ALA A 160 10.00 1.98 -4.63
CA ALA A 160 10.47 1.11 -3.56
C ALA A 160 10.67 1.90 -2.25
N GLN A 161 9.61 2.07 -1.49
CA GLN A 161 9.71 2.43 -0.07
C GLN A 161 10.40 1.27 0.67
N ALA A 162 10.89 1.52 1.88
CA ALA A 162 11.54 0.48 2.66
C ALA A 162 10.65 -0.79 2.68
N ARG A 163 11.23 -1.96 2.35
CA ARG A 163 10.55 -3.26 2.16
C ARG A 163 9.50 -3.62 3.21
N TRP A 164 9.66 -3.12 4.43
CA TRP A 164 8.74 -3.37 5.55
C TRP A 164 7.49 -2.49 5.54
N LEU A 165 7.48 -1.41 4.71
CA LEU A 165 6.33 -0.53 4.46
C LEU A 165 5.63 -0.83 3.12
N ASP A 166 6.13 -1.80 2.33
CA ASP A 166 5.49 -2.17 1.09
C ASP A 166 4.08 -2.71 1.34
N SER A 167 3.12 -2.17 0.62
CA SER A 167 1.71 -2.59 0.67
C SER A 167 1.48 -3.93 -0.02
N HIS A 168 2.38 -4.36 -0.91
CA HIS A 168 2.26 -5.62 -1.64
C HIS A 168 3.31 -6.64 -1.17
N PRO A 169 2.94 -7.94 -1.05
CA PRO A 169 3.90 -9.01 -0.86
C PRO A 169 4.86 -9.11 -2.05
N PRO A 170 6.09 -9.62 -1.85
CA PRO A 170 7.02 -9.88 -2.95
C PRO A 170 6.38 -10.76 -4.03
N LEU A 171 6.56 -10.38 -5.31
CA LEU A 171 5.99 -11.13 -6.45
C LEU A 171 6.43 -12.59 -6.45
N GLU A 172 7.68 -12.85 -6.09
CA GLU A 172 8.24 -14.20 -5.99
C GLU A 172 7.49 -15.05 -4.96
N ALA A 173 7.14 -14.46 -3.80
CA ALA A 173 6.38 -15.14 -2.76
C ALA A 173 4.95 -15.45 -3.22
N ARG A 174 4.29 -14.52 -3.93
CA ARG A 174 2.95 -14.74 -4.50
C ARG A 174 2.97 -15.84 -5.55
N ILE A 175 3.97 -15.85 -6.44
CA ILE A 175 4.15 -16.90 -7.46
C ILE A 175 4.39 -18.25 -6.80
N ALA A 176 5.25 -18.32 -5.77
CA ALA A 176 5.52 -19.55 -5.03
C ALA A 176 4.26 -20.10 -4.37
N ALA A 177 3.46 -19.28 -3.70
CA ALA A 177 2.21 -19.69 -3.06
C ALA A 177 1.19 -20.27 -4.04
N LEU A 178 1.15 -19.74 -5.28
CA LEU A 178 0.29 -20.29 -6.34
C LEU A 178 0.78 -21.67 -6.84
N SER A 179 2.10 -21.95 -6.76
CA SER A 179 2.71 -23.22 -7.19
C SER A 179 2.69 -24.32 -6.11
N ASP A 180 2.95 -23.97 -4.84
CA ASP A 180 3.14 -24.95 -3.75
C ASP A 180 1.86 -25.67 -3.32
N THR A 181 0.69 -25.12 -3.60
CA THR A 181 -0.58 -25.79 -3.30
C THR A 181 -0.84 -27.02 -4.20
N VAL A 182 0.02 -27.28 -5.18
CA VAL A 182 -0.04 -28.48 -6.03
C VAL A 182 0.55 -29.70 -5.32
N SER A 183 1.57 -29.51 -4.49
CA SER A 183 2.25 -30.62 -3.79
C SER A 183 1.39 -31.27 -2.71
N ASN A 184 0.53 -30.49 -2.02
CA ASN A 184 -0.30 -30.99 -0.93
C ASN A 184 -1.66 -31.56 -1.36
N ALA A 185 -2.03 -31.49 -2.63
CA ALA A 185 -3.28 -32.05 -3.15
C ALA A 185 -3.08 -33.43 -3.81
N SER A 186 -1.83 -33.93 -3.86
CA SER A 186 -1.44 -35.23 -4.45
C SER A 186 -1.01 -36.27 -3.41
N GLU A 187 -1.12 -35.99 -2.11
CA GLU A 187 -1.05 -36.95 -1.01
C GLU A 187 -2.45 -37.23 -0.44
#